data_6390d81d489e534b2d69af51d612b9d1
#
_entry.id   6390d81d489e534b2d69af51d612b9d1
#
_cell.length_a   1.000
_cell.length_b   1.000
_cell.length_c   1.000
_cell.angle_alpha   90.00
_cell.angle_beta   90.00
_cell.angle_gamma   90.00
#
_symmetry.space_group_name_H-M   'P 1'
#
loop_
_entity.id
_entity.type
_entity.pdbx_description
1 polymer ?
#
loop_
_entity_poly.entity_id
_entity_poly.type
_entity_poly.pdbx_seq_one_letter_code
_entity_poly.pdbx_strand_id
1 'polypeptide(L)'
;KYIDTEFEYVHSNRLITRIDLTTINDDGMIEFVELKRISDPRLLKKDMSLKNEEIRKQIDDYNSFIEGHKDEIIQYYKQLQQILKKVGVNNPLCNITITGIKPSVYLYFAGYADGKSNHPQRRKRINNIKQILEEKGINSNINEI
;
A
#
# COMPACT_ATOMS: atom_id res chain seq x y z
N LYS A 1 5.84 4.22 9.61
CA LYS A 1 5.78 3.20 10.70
C LYS A 1 4.59 2.29 10.44
N TYR A 2 4.77 0.99 10.52
CA TYR A 2 3.68 0.01 10.34
C TYR A 2 2.75 0.03 11.53
N ILE A 3 1.43 0.05 11.28
CA ILE A 3 0.41 0.09 12.32
C ILE A 3 -0.60 -1.05 12.20
N ASP A 4 -0.80 -1.60 11.01
CA ASP A 4 -1.75 -2.67 10.75
C ASP A 4 -1.34 -3.50 9.53
N THR A 5 -1.80 -4.75 9.47
CA THR A 5 -1.63 -5.67 8.34
C THR A 5 -2.99 -6.18 7.90
N GLU A 6 -3.17 -6.34 6.58
CA GLU A 6 -4.41 -6.86 6.00
C GLU A 6 -5.66 -6.06 6.43
N PHE A 7 -5.64 -4.74 6.18
CA PHE A 7 -6.86 -3.95 6.36
C PHE A 7 -7.96 -4.46 5.45
N GLU A 8 -9.06 -4.91 6.05
CA GLU A 8 -10.24 -5.40 5.34
C GLU A 8 -11.44 -4.50 5.61
N TYR A 9 -12.15 -4.13 4.55
CA TYR A 9 -13.42 -3.44 4.66
C TYR A 9 -14.53 -4.34 4.13
N VAL A 10 -15.49 -4.63 5.01
CA VAL A 10 -16.63 -5.51 4.73
C VAL A 10 -17.92 -4.70 4.83
N HIS A 11 -18.73 -4.72 3.77
CA HIS A 11 -20.05 -4.12 3.77
C HIS A 11 -21.10 -5.16 3.37
N SER A 12 -22.18 -5.27 4.16
CA SER A 12 -23.27 -6.22 3.92
C SER A 12 -22.77 -7.67 3.72
N ASN A 13 -21.83 -8.12 4.56
CA ASN A 13 -21.18 -9.44 4.50
C ASN A 13 -20.39 -9.71 3.21
N ARG A 14 -20.04 -8.69 2.46
CA ARG A 14 -19.16 -8.80 1.29
C ARG A 14 -17.86 -8.06 1.55
N LEU A 15 -16.75 -8.72 1.26
CA LEU A 15 -15.46 -8.07 1.23
C LEU A 15 -15.44 -7.06 0.08
N ILE A 16 -15.29 -5.79 0.40
CA ILE A 16 -15.23 -4.70 -0.59
C ILE A 16 -13.79 -4.44 -0.99
N THR A 17 -12.89 -4.37 0.00
CA THR A 17 -11.46 -4.16 -0.27
C THR A 17 -10.61 -4.83 0.79
N ARG A 18 -9.39 -5.20 0.38
CA ARG A 18 -8.33 -5.66 1.27
C ARG A 18 -7.02 -5.04 0.82
N ILE A 19 -6.32 -4.40 1.75
CA ILE A 19 -5.07 -3.72 1.53
C ILE A 19 -4.01 -4.37 2.41
N ASP A 20 -2.84 -4.65 1.84
CA ASP A 20 -1.83 -5.49 2.50
C ASP A 20 -1.25 -4.89 3.77
N LEU A 21 -0.95 -3.59 3.76
CA LEU A 21 -0.35 -2.92 4.92
C LEU A 21 -0.93 -1.52 5.13
N THR A 22 -0.97 -1.12 6.39
CA THR A 22 -1.21 0.27 6.77
C THR A 22 -0.03 0.82 7.54
N THR A 23 0.39 2.02 7.19
CA THR A 23 1.44 2.76 7.88
C THR A 23 0.92 4.10 8.38
N ILE A 24 1.66 4.72 9.29
CA ILE A 24 1.46 6.11 9.70
C ILE A 24 2.79 6.84 9.61
N ASN A 25 2.80 8.00 8.98
CA ASN A 25 3.99 8.83 8.90
C ASN A 25 4.14 9.74 10.13
N ASP A 26 5.23 10.50 10.19
CA ASP A 26 5.52 11.37 11.34
C ASP A 26 4.57 12.56 11.43
N ASP A 27 3.90 12.92 10.34
CA ASP A 27 2.84 13.95 10.32
C ASP A 27 1.48 13.44 10.79
N GLY A 28 1.38 12.15 11.13
CA GLY A 28 0.14 11.52 11.57
C GLY A 28 -0.82 11.14 10.43
N MET A 29 -0.35 11.15 9.19
CA MET A 29 -1.15 10.71 8.05
C MET A 29 -1.10 9.18 7.93
N ILE A 30 -2.26 8.56 7.86
CA ILE A 30 -2.41 7.13 7.51
C ILE A 30 -2.07 6.95 6.04
N GLU A 31 -1.34 5.90 5.72
CA GLU A 31 -0.93 5.54 4.37
C GLU A 31 -1.20 4.07 4.14
N PHE A 32 -1.94 3.75 3.09
CA PHE A 32 -2.17 2.40 2.65
C PHE A 32 -1.10 1.94 1.66
N VAL A 33 -0.68 0.70 1.79
CA VAL A 33 0.41 0.12 1.01
C VAL A 33 -0.02 -1.23 0.44
N GLU A 34 0.10 -1.35 -0.86
CA GLU A 34 -0.05 -2.61 -1.57
C GLU A 34 1.32 -3.24 -1.82
N LEU A 35 1.50 -4.49 -1.44
CA LEU A 35 2.74 -5.23 -1.64
C LEU A 35 2.69 -6.03 -2.93
N LYS A 36 3.72 -5.90 -3.74
CA LYS A 36 3.89 -6.72 -4.95
C LYS A 36 5.25 -7.39 -4.96
N ARG A 37 5.29 -8.66 -5.32
CA ARG A 37 6.57 -9.31 -5.62
C ARG A 37 7.09 -8.82 -6.96
N ILE A 38 8.36 -8.47 -7.03
CA ILE A 38 9.00 -8.07 -8.29
C ILE A 38 8.89 -9.16 -9.38
N SER A 39 8.79 -10.41 -8.95
CA SER A 39 8.61 -11.57 -9.83
C SER A 39 7.14 -11.87 -10.16
N ASP A 40 6.19 -11.07 -9.65
CA ASP A 40 4.77 -11.32 -9.90
C ASP A 40 4.49 -11.26 -11.42
N PRO A 41 4.04 -12.37 -12.02
CA PRO A 41 3.78 -12.42 -13.45
C PRO A 41 2.62 -11.52 -13.88
N ARG A 42 1.83 -11.03 -12.93
CA ARG A 42 0.75 -10.08 -13.19
C ARG A 42 1.25 -8.66 -13.42
N LEU A 43 2.51 -8.34 -13.03
CA LEU A 43 3.08 -7.01 -13.17
C LEU A 43 3.47 -6.66 -14.60
N LEU A 44 4.12 -7.59 -15.31
CA LEU A 44 4.65 -7.33 -16.64
C LEU A 44 4.29 -8.44 -17.61
N LYS A 45 3.97 -8.07 -18.85
CA LYS A 45 3.91 -9.00 -19.98
C LYS A 45 5.32 -9.49 -20.35
N LYS A 46 5.39 -10.52 -21.19
CA LYS A 46 6.67 -11.06 -21.69
C LYS A 46 7.50 -10.01 -22.44
N ASP A 47 6.88 -9.04 -23.08
CA ASP A 47 7.51 -7.93 -23.79
C ASP A 47 7.93 -6.78 -22.85
N MET A 48 7.86 -6.98 -21.55
CA MET A 48 8.18 -6.01 -20.49
C MET A 48 7.23 -4.80 -20.44
N SER A 49 6.16 -4.76 -21.22
CA SER A 49 5.09 -3.81 -20.99
C SER A 49 4.30 -4.17 -19.72
N LEU A 50 3.75 -3.16 -19.02
CA LEU A 50 2.87 -3.47 -17.89
C LEU A 50 1.76 -4.41 -18.36
N LYS A 51 1.53 -5.45 -17.57
CA LYS A 51 0.37 -6.31 -17.75
C LYS A 51 -0.85 -5.53 -17.27
N ASN A 52 -1.07 -4.45 -17.98
CA ASN A 52 -2.25 -3.66 -17.98
C ASN A 52 -2.70 -2.92 -16.76
N GLU A 53 -3.67 -2.41 -17.11
CA GLU A 53 -4.92 -1.96 -16.55
C GLU A 53 -5.32 -2.65 -15.24
N GLU A 54 -4.93 -3.93 -15.01
CA GLU A 54 -5.22 -4.62 -13.75
C GLU A 54 -4.59 -3.94 -12.53
N ILE A 55 -3.31 -3.57 -12.57
CA ILE A 55 -2.68 -2.85 -11.45
C ILE A 55 -3.22 -1.43 -11.39
N ARG A 56 -3.34 -0.77 -12.54
CA ARG A 56 -3.92 0.56 -12.60
C ARG A 56 -5.33 0.55 -12.04
N LYS A 57 -6.15 -0.38 -12.50
CA LYS A 57 -7.51 -0.54 -12.01
C LYS A 57 -7.54 -0.82 -10.51
N GLN A 58 -6.67 -1.71 -10.01
CA GLN A 58 -6.57 -1.99 -8.58
C GLN A 58 -6.23 -0.73 -7.77
N ILE A 59 -5.30 0.08 -8.25
CA ILE A 59 -4.92 1.34 -7.59
C ILE A 59 -6.05 2.35 -7.65
N ASP A 60 -6.69 2.50 -8.80
CA ASP A 60 -7.83 3.41 -9.00
C ASP A 60 -9.00 2.99 -8.09
N ASP A 61 -9.28 1.69 -7.99
CA ASP A 61 -10.30 1.14 -7.10
C ASP A 61 -9.96 1.44 -5.62
N TYR A 62 -8.70 1.28 -5.20
CA TYR A 62 -8.26 1.62 -3.85
C TYR A 62 -8.34 3.11 -3.56
N ASN A 63 -7.90 3.95 -4.48
CA ASN A 63 -7.95 5.40 -4.32
C ASN A 63 -9.39 5.89 -4.21
N SER A 64 -10.29 5.36 -5.04
CA SER A 64 -11.72 5.66 -4.99
C SER A 64 -12.35 5.20 -3.67
N PHE A 65 -11.94 4.02 -3.18
CA PHE A 65 -12.37 3.52 -1.88
C PHE A 65 -11.90 4.42 -0.73
N ILE A 66 -10.63 4.83 -0.73
CA ILE A 66 -10.06 5.73 0.30
C ILE A 66 -10.83 7.04 0.31
N GLU A 67 -11.08 7.63 -0.86
CA GLU A 67 -11.80 8.89 -0.98
C GLU A 67 -13.24 8.78 -0.46
N GLY A 68 -13.94 7.71 -0.84
CA GLY A 68 -15.33 7.46 -0.45
C GLY A 68 -15.53 7.14 1.03
N HIS A 69 -14.50 6.59 1.71
CA HIS A 69 -14.58 6.12 3.10
C HIS A 69 -13.59 6.79 4.05
N LYS A 70 -13.04 7.93 3.65
CA LYS A 70 -11.98 8.63 4.39
C LYS A 70 -12.29 8.81 5.89
N ASP A 71 -13.46 9.31 6.21
CA ASP A 71 -13.83 9.62 7.60
C ASP A 71 -14.05 8.34 8.42
N GLU A 72 -14.64 7.31 7.81
CA GLU A 72 -14.84 6.00 8.45
C GLU A 72 -13.49 5.34 8.77
N ILE A 73 -12.54 5.39 7.84
CA ILE A 73 -11.19 4.84 8.02
C ILE A 73 -10.46 5.58 9.15
N ILE A 74 -10.49 6.90 9.15
CA ILE A 74 -9.87 7.71 10.21
C ILE A 74 -10.50 7.38 11.57
N GLN A 75 -11.82 7.27 11.62
CA GLN A 75 -12.53 6.94 12.86
C GLN A 75 -12.17 5.53 13.36
N TYR A 76 -12.08 4.55 12.46
CA TYR A 76 -11.63 3.20 12.79
C TYR A 76 -10.23 3.21 13.45
N TYR A 77 -9.25 3.89 12.85
CA TYR A 77 -7.90 3.94 13.41
C TYR A 77 -7.83 4.73 14.72
N LYS A 78 -8.66 5.76 14.92
CA LYS A 78 -8.78 6.44 16.21
C LYS A 78 -9.35 5.52 17.29
N GLN A 79 -10.33 4.70 16.97
CA GLN A 79 -10.88 3.70 17.91
C GLN A 79 -9.86 2.60 18.22
N LEU A 80 -9.19 2.08 17.18
CA LEU A 80 -8.11 1.10 17.35
C LEU A 80 -6.99 1.65 18.25
N GLN A 81 -6.57 2.89 18.04
CA GLN A 81 -5.60 3.56 18.90
C GLN A 81 -6.01 3.56 20.37
N GLN A 82 -7.27 3.87 20.65
CA GLN A 82 -7.78 3.87 22.04
C GLN A 82 -7.75 2.46 22.66
N ILE A 83 -8.13 1.44 21.87
CA ILE A 83 -8.10 0.04 22.32
C ILE A 83 -6.65 -0.37 22.62
N LEU A 84 -5.73 -0.15 21.69
CA LEU A 84 -4.32 -0.51 21.83
C LEU A 84 -3.68 0.16 23.05
N LYS A 85 -4.00 1.43 23.31
CA LYS A 85 -3.55 2.15 24.52
C LYS A 85 -4.10 1.51 25.81
N LYS A 86 -5.37 1.13 25.81
CA LYS A 86 -5.99 0.50 26.99
C LYS A 86 -5.41 -0.88 27.31
N VAL A 87 -5.07 -1.67 26.29
CA VAL A 87 -4.49 -3.01 26.47
C VAL A 87 -2.96 -2.99 26.61
N GLY A 88 -2.33 -1.83 26.51
CA GLY A 88 -0.89 -1.67 26.71
C GLY A 88 -0.03 -2.25 25.59
N VAL A 89 -0.58 -2.36 24.37
CA VAL A 89 0.19 -2.85 23.21
C VAL A 89 1.15 -1.77 22.72
N ASN A 90 2.41 -2.15 22.52
CA ASN A 90 3.42 -1.26 21.94
C ASN A 90 3.23 -1.20 20.40
N ASN A 91 2.41 -0.26 19.93
CA ASN A 91 2.17 -0.03 18.52
C ASN A 91 2.49 1.45 18.21
N PRO A 92 3.14 1.77 17.08
CA PRO A 92 3.44 3.16 16.68
C PRO A 92 2.22 4.08 16.66
N LEU A 93 1.05 3.53 16.34
CA LEU A 93 -0.23 4.25 16.37
C LEU A 93 -0.51 4.88 17.74
N CYS A 94 -0.07 4.24 18.84
CA CYS A 94 -0.33 4.72 20.19
C CYS A 94 0.35 6.07 20.51
N ASN A 95 1.42 6.42 19.79
CA ASN A 95 2.29 7.55 20.09
C ASN A 95 2.18 8.71 19.09
N ILE A 96 1.29 8.59 18.10
CA ILE A 96 1.14 9.58 17.02
C ILE A 96 -0.30 10.08 16.99
N THR A 97 -0.50 11.38 16.83
CA THR A 97 -1.83 11.94 16.60
C THR A 97 -2.25 11.72 15.15
N ILE A 98 -3.39 11.07 14.93
CA ILE A 98 -3.93 10.88 13.58
C ILE A 98 -4.46 12.20 13.06
N THR A 99 -3.88 12.70 11.97
CA THR A 99 -4.23 13.97 11.32
C THR A 99 -5.05 13.78 10.06
N GLY A 100 -4.95 12.61 9.42
CA GLY A 100 -5.67 12.33 8.19
C GLY A 100 -5.25 11.02 7.54
N ILE A 101 -5.61 10.86 6.26
CA ILE A 101 -5.24 9.73 5.42
C ILE A 101 -4.75 10.25 4.06
N LYS A 102 -3.71 9.64 3.52
CA LYS A 102 -3.25 9.92 2.15
C LYS A 102 -4.28 9.44 1.14
N PRO A 103 -4.57 10.23 0.09
CA PRO A 103 -5.62 9.89 -0.88
C PRO A 103 -5.26 8.77 -1.84
N SER A 104 -3.99 8.36 -1.86
CA SER A 104 -3.49 7.36 -2.80
C SER A 104 -2.79 6.23 -2.06
N VAL A 105 -3.01 5.00 -2.55
CA VAL A 105 -2.26 3.82 -2.11
C VAL A 105 -0.84 3.85 -2.65
N TYR A 106 0.11 3.39 -1.84
CA TYR A 106 1.52 3.23 -2.24
C TYR A 106 1.77 1.79 -2.70
N LEU A 107 2.60 1.63 -3.72
CA LEU A 107 3.06 0.32 -4.17
C LEU A 107 4.47 0.06 -3.63
N TYR A 108 4.62 -1.03 -2.88
CA TYR A 108 5.92 -1.50 -2.44
C TYR A 108 6.26 -2.82 -3.14
N PHE A 109 7.46 -2.87 -3.70
CA PHE A 109 7.96 -4.07 -4.33
C PHE A 109 8.90 -4.80 -3.39
N ALA A 110 8.48 -6.00 -2.98
CA ALA A 110 9.27 -6.94 -2.21
C ALA A 110 9.71 -8.13 -3.08
N GLY A 111 10.74 -8.84 -2.63
CA GLY A 111 11.07 -10.10 -3.27
C GLY A 111 12.50 -10.26 -3.71
N TYR A 112 13.36 -9.57 -3.01
CA TYR A 112 14.80 -9.78 -3.11
C TYR A 112 15.30 -10.81 -2.08
N ALA A 113 14.46 -11.80 -1.74
CA ALA A 113 14.70 -12.76 -0.65
C ALA A 113 16.06 -13.50 -0.70
N ASP A 114 16.81 -13.37 -1.80
CA ASP A 114 18.03 -14.15 -1.98
C ASP A 114 19.29 -13.29 -2.04
N GLY A 115 19.31 -12.07 -1.53
CA GLY A 115 20.48 -11.18 -1.61
C GLY A 115 20.86 -10.75 -3.03
N LYS A 116 19.98 -11.02 -4.01
CA LYS A 116 20.20 -10.73 -5.45
C LYS A 116 19.58 -9.41 -5.89
N SER A 117 19.39 -8.47 -4.96
CA SER A 117 18.86 -7.13 -5.25
C SER A 117 19.66 -6.39 -6.33
N ASN A 118 20.95 -6.71 -6.47
CA ASN A 118 21.86 -6.10 -7.43
C ASN A 118 21.90 -6.77 -8.81
N HIS A 119 21.08 -7.78 -9.07
CA HIS A 119 21.10 -8.44 -10.38
C HIS A 119 20.63 -7.48 -11.48
N PRO A 120 21.41 -7.25 -12.54
CA PRO A 120 21.14 -6.23 -13.56
C PRO A 120 19.75 -6.33 -14.21
N GLN A 121 19.28 -7.55 -14.44
CA GLN A 121 17.95 -7.79 -15.03
C GLN A 121 16.81 -7.39 -14.08
N ARG A 122 16.98 -7.57 -12.76
CA ARG A 122 16.00 -7.16 -11.76
C ARG A 122 15.93 -5.64 -11.67
N ARG A 123 17.08 -4.96 -11.61
CA ARG A 123 17.13 -3.49 -11.66
C ARG A 123 16.47 -2.93 -12.90
N LYS A 124 16.76 -3.51 -14.06
CA LYS A 124 16.12 -3.10 -15.31
C LYS A 124 14.59 -3.24 -15.24
N ARG A 125 14.12 -4.35 -14.65
CA ARG A 125 12.67 -4.58 -14.47
C ARG A 125 12.03 -3.54 -13.55
N ILE A 126 12.65 -3.23 -12.41
CA ILE A 126 12.16 -2.21 -11.49
C ILE A 126 12.11 -0.84 -12.18
N ASN A 127 13.18 -0.45 -12.85
CA ASN A 127 13.24 0.83 -13.54
C ASN A 127 12.15 0.93 -14.62
N ASN A 128 11.90 -0.14 -15.35
CA ASN A 128 10.82 -0.18 -16.33
C ASN A 128 9.44 -0.04 -15.66
N ILE A 129 9.23 -0.72 -14.52
CA ILE A 129 7.97 -0.59 -13.77
C ILE A 129 7.81 0.85 -13.26
N LYS A 130 8.86 1.43 -12.68
CA LYS A 130 8.86 2.84 -12.22
C LYS A 130 8.45 3.76 -13.35
N GLN A 131 9.16 3.70 -14.46
CA GLN A 131 8.91 4.56 -15.61
C GLN A 131 7.47 4.44 -16.11
N ILE A 132 6.96 3.23 -16.27
CA ILE A 132 5.61 3.01 -16.77
C ILE A 132 4.53 3.52 -15.79
N LEU A 133 4.77 3.39 -14.48
CA LEU A 133 3.84 3.91 -13.46
C LEU A 133 3.87 5.45 -13.45
N GLU A 134 5.05 6.06 -13.54
CA GLU A 134 5.22 7.51 -13.65
C GLU A 134 4.54 8.08 -14.90
N GLU A 135 4.75 7.46 -16.07
CA GLU A 135 4.11 7.85 -17.34
C GLU A 135 2.57 7.79 -17.26
N LYS A 136 2.02 6.95 -16.37
CA LYS A 136 0.59 6.81 -16.13
C LYS A 136 0.07 7.67 -14.98
N GLY A 137 0.91 8.49 -14.36
CA GLY A 137 0.54 9.35 -13.24
C GLY A 137 0.20 8.59 -11.97
N ILE A 138 0.65 7.34 -11.85
CA ILE A 138 0.48 6.55 -10.64
C ILE A 138 1.65 6.90 -9.70
N ASN A 139 1.34 7.55 -8.59
CA ASN A 139 2.32 7.82 -7.54
C ASN A 139 2.78 6.50 -6.92
N SER A 140 3.83 5.94 -7.48
CA SER A 140 4.48 4.78 -6.93
C SER A 140 5.70 5.22 -6.15
N ASN A 141 5.56 5.37 -4.83
CA ASN A 141 6.72 5.27 -3.98
C ASN A 141 7.18 3.81 -4.04
N ILE A 142 8.01 3.51 -5.04
CA ILE A 142 8.63 2.20 -5.14
C ILE A 142 9.79 2.22 -4.15
N ASN A 143 9.50 1.75 -2.95
CA ASN A 143 10.53 1.43 -1.99
C ASN A 143 10.92 -0.03 -2.19
N GLU A 144 12.19 -0.26 -2.36
CA GLU A 144 12.82 -1.57 -2.35
C GLU A 144 12.95 -2.00 -0.88
N ILE A 145 12.24 -3.06 -0.50
CA ILE A 145 12.37 -3.70 0.81
C ILE A 145 13.13 -5.01 0.62
#